data_f64c13e2871ece1c561062ec92781204
#
_entry.id   f64c13e2871ece1c561062ec92781204
#
_cell.length_a   1.000
_cell.length_b   1.000
_cell.length_c   1.000
_cell.angle_alpha   90.00
_cell.angle_beta   90.00
_cell.angle_gamma   90.00
#
_symmetry.space_group_name_H-M   'P 1'
#
loop_
_entity.id
_entity.type
_entity.pdbx_description
1 polymer ?
#
loop_
_entity_poly.entity_id
_entity_poly.type
_entity_poly.pdbx_seq_one_letter_code
_entity_poly.pdbx_strand_id
1 'polypeptide(L)'
;MNKHGQLSLSAGVQAFGICGCVCVALFSGGVNLASAQEAKTLTRFHDPVVVNTGILMGLPTRNTAGYRLYSVHQDVLSPIPFQFDERDDMGEIVFSETAAKNEFRLDENDELVFMAKDTGDRIATELLPATSDAAVEIEVTDPVTRARGWAYLLHFSGSMPPSSPVTYVRFDAETNQARTSLYTVDNYPGRNFFTGLRIAPALGGTDENILERMKLRVHPTFSLFLSTWSPLFTEEDFSVRIDGAKNGPVRAIRRVRQSLNLGQYFPDMPGGTAYTYYYFSSFMTPSTFSAPWLVLKALRDFEFVGVSEFRSSASEMTYRDAVNPQELTFSAQKNGAEAITGKDHDWYVVGGKHGTHLQAFMIPEQWKEWGILRGTVFRPEPPAAGYSLLNMTNLREPGNYKMNMIFVILTRPYHTGDEVQSLAMLKDPLRATVDRIK
;
A
#
# COMPACT_ATOMS: atom_id res chain seq x y z
N MET A 1 62.84 -9.60 -32.92
CA MET A 1 62.85 -10.33 -34.22
C MET A 1 61.50 -10.11 -34.82
N ASN A 2 61.37 -9.16 -35.73
CA ASN A 2 61.27 -9.28 -37.20
C ASN A 2 59.93 -9.97 -37.60
N LYS A 3 59.12 -9.47 -38.52
CA LYS A 3 59.16 -8.42 -39.60
C LYS A 3 57.73 -8.40 -40.14
N HIS A 4 57.10 -7.26 -40.36
CA HIS A 4 56.92 -6.59 -41.70
C HIS A 4 56.09 -7.37 -42.75
N GLY A 5 55.10 -6.74 -43.31
CA GLY A 5 54.84 -6.37 -44.67
C GLY A 5 53.33 -6.06 -44.82
N GLN A 6 52.92 -4.99 -45.11
CA GLN A 6 52.81 -3.86 -46.06
C GLN A 6 52.51 -4.26 -47.49
N LEU A 7 51.62 -3.46 -48.10
CA LEU A 7 51.42 -3.06 -49.50
C LEU A 7 50.47 -3.95 -50.34
N SER A 8 49.65 -3.47 -51.27
CA SER A 8 49.37 -2.13 -51.84
C SER A 8 48.25 -2.26 -52.88
N LEU A 9 47.47 -1.21 -53.07
CA LEU A 9 47.03 -0.52 -54.31
C LEU A 9 46.84 -1.27 -55.63
N SER A 10 45.65 -1.08 -56.26
CA SER A 10 45.47 -0.40 -57.60
C SER A 10 44.00 -0.60 -58.04
N ALA A 11 43.17 0.37 -58.30
CA ALA A 11 42.97 1.32 -59.36
C ALA A 11 42.61 0.67 -60.74
N GLY A 12 41.47 1.05 -61.29
CA GLY A 12 41.08 0.87 -62.69
C GLY A 12 39.60 0.86 -62.94
N VAL A 13 38.91 1.97 -63.14
CA VAL A 13 38.51 2.60 -64.44
C VAL A 13 37.25 1.97 -65.10
N GLN A 14 36.20 2.75 -65.08
CA GLN A 14 35.10 3.06 -66.03
C GLN A 14 34.57 2.02 -67.03
N ALA A 15 33.23 1.95 -67.08
CA ALA A 15 32.54 2.12 -68.37
C ALA A 15 31.02 2.39 -68.17
N PHE A 16 30.54 3.28 -68.99
CA PHE A 16 29.16 3.80 -69.14
C PHE A 16 28.14 2.72 -69.56
N GLY A 17 26.88 2.84 -69.08
CA GLY A 17 25.76 2.16 -69.69
C GLY A 17 24.44 2.82 -69.26
N ILE A 18 23.85 3.60 -70.11
CA ILE A 18 22.56 4.27 -70.07
C ILE A 18 21.44 3.23 -70.33
N CYS A 19 20.36 3.28 -69.61
CA CYS A 19 18.95 3.30 -70.04
C CYS A 19 18.04 2.43 -69.21
N GLY A 20 16.91 3.00 -68.84
CA GLY A 20 15.73 2.24 -68.43
C GLY A 20 15.01 2.77 -67.21
N CYS A 21 14.37 3.94 -67.30
CA CYS A 21 13.36 4.37 -66.32
C CYS A 21 12.17 3.43 -66.37
N VAL A 22 12.01 2.63 -65.33
CA VAL A 22 10.71 2.04 -64.98
C VAL A 22 10.35 2.60 -63.62
N CYS A 23 9.46 3.62 -63.58
CA CYS A 23 8.81 4.06 -62.39
C CYS A 23 7.83 3.02 -61.92
N VAL A 24 8.26 2.12 -61.03
CA VAL A 24 7.34 1.35 -60.21
C VAL A 24 6.96 2.24 -59.01
N ALA A 25 5.81 2.89 -59.09
CA ALA A 25 5.18 3.51 -57.96
C ALA A 25 4.76 2.40 -56.98
N LEU A 26 5.65 2.07 -56.04
CA LEU A 26 5.28 1.32 -54.85
C LEU A 26 4.36 2.24 -54.00
N PHE A 27 3.06 2.01 -54.12
CA PHE A 27 2.11 2.42 -53.08
C PHE A 27 2.51 1.65 -51.82
N SER A 28 3.41 2.20 -51.04
CA SER A 28 3.55 1.87 -49.64
C SER A 28 2.31 2.43 -48.94
N GLY A 29 1.21 1.65 -48.97
CA GLY A 29 0.16 1.82 -48.01
C GLY A 29 0.79 1.64 -46.62
N GLY A 30 1.16 2.74 -46.00
CA GLY A 30 1.57 2.75 -44.61
C GLY A 30 0.39 2.26 -43.81
N VAL A 31 0.46 1.03 -43.35
CA VAL A 31 -0.35 0.61 -42.22
C VAL A 31 0.13 1.53 -41.09
N ASN A 32 -0.64 2.59 -40.81
CA ASN A 32 -0.49 3.33 -39.57
C ASN A 32 -0.81 2.34 -38.46
N LEU A 33 0.18 1.65 -37.97
CA LEU A 33 0.13 1.03 -36.67
C LEU A 33 -0.11 2.21 -35.70
N ALA A 34 -1.34 2.29 -35.19
CA ALA A 34 -1.67 3.28 -34.18
C ALA A 34 -0.75 2.99 -32.98
N SER A 35 0.28 3.78 -32.86
CA SER A 35 1.26 3.72 -31.80
C SER A 35 0.69 4.34 -30.53
N ALA A 36 1.12 3.89 -29.38
CA ALA A 36 0.85 4.56 -28.12
C ALA A 36 1.19 6.06 -28.25
N GLN A 37 0.24 6.92 -27.84
CA GLN A 37 0.48 8.38 -27.89
C GLN A 37 1.56 8.79 -26.89
N GLU A 38 1.64 8.10 -25.76
CA GLU A 38 2.62 8.34 -24.71
C GLU A 38 2.89 7.04 -23.93
N ALA A 39 4.16 6.68 -23.79
CA ALA A 39 4.55 5.51 -23.03
C ALA A 39 4.42 5.74 -21.52
N LYS A 40 4.01 4.71 -20.79
CA LYS A 40 4.00 4.69 -19.33
C LYS A 40 5.39 4.94 -18.78
N THR A 41 5.48 5.86 -17.83
CA THR A 41 6.72 6.14 -17.06
C THR A 41 6.58 5.84 -15.57
N LEU A 42 5.35 5.58 -15.11
CA LEU A 42 5.04 5.31 -13.70
C LEU A 42 5.65 3.98 -13.24
N THR A 43 6.47 4.04 -12.19
CA THR A 43 7.22 2.89 -11.63
C THR A 43 6.78 2.48 -10.22
N ARG A 44 5.73 3.11 -9.66
CA ARG A 44 5.19 2.86 -8.31
C ARG A 44 4.46 1.50 -8.26
N PHE A 45 5.23 0.41 -8.11
CA PHE A 45 4.71 -0.97 -8.19
C PHE A 45 3.76 -1.35 -7.05
N HIS A 46 4.04 -0.90 -5.84
CA HIS A 46 3.32 -1.31 -4.63
C HIS A 46 2.05 -0.52 -4.35
N ASP A 47 1.86 0.59 -5.06
CA ASP A 47 0.85 1.59 -4.73
C ASP A 47 -0.54 1.20 -5.25
N PRO A 48 -1.57 1.27 -4.41
CA PRO A 48 -2.93 1.35 -4.88
C PRO A 48 -3.20 2.75 -5.47
N VAL A 49 -3.99 2.79 -6.50
CA VAL A 49 -4.64 4.00 -7.00
C VAL A 49 -6.05 4.02 -6.46
N VAL A 50 -6.39 5.04 -5.71
CA VAL A 50 -7.72 5.24 -5.13
C VAL A 50 -8.29 6.52 -5.74
N VAL A 51 -9.32 6.35 -6.55
CA VAL A 51 -9.99 7.44 -7.27
C VAL A 51 -11.33 7.69 -6.59
N ASN A 52 -11.53 8.90 -6.07
CA ASN A 52 -12.84 9.30 -5.57
C ASN A 52 -13.80 9.42 -6.76
N THR A 53 -14.97 8.80 -6.67
CA THR A 53 -15.94 8.74 -7.76
C THR A 53 -16.62 10.07 -8.04
N GLY A 54 -16.47 11.06 -7.16
CA GLY A 54 -16.91 12.43 -7.44
C GLY A 54 -16.32 13.01 -8.73
N ILE A 55 -15.08 12.64 -9.07
CA ILE A 55 -14.45 13.05 -10.35
C ILE A 55 -14.95 12.23 -11.55
N LEU A 56 -15.70 11.13 -11.32
CA LEU A 56 -16.30 10.28 -12.34
C LEU A 56 -17.80 10.61 -12.61
N MET A 57 -18.32 11.74 -12.10
CA MET A 57 -19.75 12.07 -12.15
C MET A 57 -20.32 12.26 -13.56
N GLY A 58 -19.50 12.31 -14.60
CA GLY A 58 -19.93 12.34 -16.00
C GLY A 58 -20.25 10.98 -16.63
N LEU A 59 -20.20 9.89 -15.86
CA LEU A 59 -20.49 8.55 -16.34
C LEU A 59 -21.97 8.38 -16.73
N PRO A 60 -22.29 7.54 -17.76
CA PRO A 60 -23.65 7.37 -18.28
C PRO A 60 -24.62 6.72 -17.29
N THR A 61 -24.12 5.94 -16.37
CA THR A 61 -24.89 5.32 -15.30
C THR A 61 -24.07 5.23 -14.01
N ARG A 62 -24.77 5.28 -12.89
CA ARG A 62 -24.18 5.06 -11.57
C ARG A 62 -24.17 3.56 -11.16
N ASN A 63 -24.77 2.68 -11.95
CA ASN A 63 -24.71 1.23 -11.71
C ASN A 63 -23.33 0.70 -12.12
N THR A 64 -22.63 0.07 -11.17
CA THR A 64 -21.25 -0.39 -11.36
C THR A 64 -21.10 -1.65 -12.20
N ALA A 65 -22.17 -2.43 -12.38
CA ALA A 65 -22.12 -3.73 -13.09
C ALA A 65 -21.65 -3.62 -14.55
N GLY A 66 -21.97 -2.47 -15.21
CA GLY A 66 -21.64 -2.19 -16.61
C GLY A 66 -20.19 -1.81 -16.90
N TYR A 67 -19.34 -1.63 -15.89
CA TYR A 67 -18.00 -1.11 -16.08
C TYR A 67 -16.93 -2.20 -16.18
N ARG A 68 -15.91 -1.90 -16.99
CA ARG A 68 -14.64 -2.65 -17.07
C ARG A 68 -13.49 -1.67 -17.12
N LEU A 69 -12.40 -1.98 -16.42
CA LEU A 69 -11.18 -1.19 -16.45
C LEU A 69 -10.13 -1.90 -17.31
N TYR A 70 -9.49 -1.11 -18.16
CA TYR A 70 -8.47 -1.58 -19.09
C TYR A 70 -7.19 -0.79 -18.96
N SER A 71 -6.10 -1.39 -19.36
CA SER A 71 -4.83 -0.70 -19.65
C SER A 71 -4.27 -1.16 -20.99
N VAL A 72 -3.27 -0.43 -21.50
CA VAL A 72 -2.63 -0.73 -22.77
C VAL A 72 -1.15 -1.02 -22.54
N HIS A 73 -0.71 -2.13 -23.07
CA HIS A 73 0.68 -2.52 -23.09
C HIS A 73 1.02 -3.02 -24.51
N GLN A 74 2.04 -2.42 -25.12
CA GLN A 74 2.45 -2.78 -26.49
C GLN A 74 1.26 -2.77 -27.48
N ASP A 75 0.46 -1.70 -27.43
CA ASP A 75 -0.74 -1.48 -28.23
C ASP A 75 -1.87 -2.52 -28.03
N VAL A 76 -1.80 -3.35 -27.01
CA VAL A 76 -2.84 -4.32 -26.66
C VAL A 76 -3.65 -3.82 -25.46
N LEU A 77 -4.95 -3.58 -25.69
CA LEU A 77 -5.91 -3.23 -24.65
C LEU A 77 -6.30 -4.50 -23.87
N SER A 78 -6.02 -4.54 -22.58
CA SER A 78 -6.26 -5.69 -21.72
C SER A 78 -7.05 -5.32 -20.47
N PRO A 79 -8.01 -6.13 -20.01
CA PRO A 79 -8.74 -5.86 -18.79
C PRO A 79 -7.82 -6.01 -17.56
N ILE A 80 -7.85 -5.03 -16.69
CA ILE A 80 -7.09 -5.03 -15.43
C ILE A 80 -8.04 -5.18 -14.23
N PRO A 81 -7.55 -5.72 -13.09
CA PRO A 81 -8.37 -5.85 -11.89
C PRO A 81 -8.68 -4.48 -11.30
N PHE A 82 -9.92 -4.30 -10.90
CA PHE A 82 -10.41 -3.09 -10.22
C PHE A 82 -11.59 -3.45 -9.33
N GLN A 83 -11.93 -2.56 -8.43
CA GLN A 83 -13.14 -2.64 -7.63
C GLN A 83 -13.69 -1.26 -7.32
N PHE A 84 -14.99 -1.21 -7.06
CA PHE A 84 -15.62 -0.07 -6.42
C PHE A 84 -15.85 -0.39 -4.94
N ASP A 85 -15.57 0.56 -4.08
CA ASP A 85 -15.85 0.47 -2.65
C ASP A 85 -16.83 1.58 -2.27
N GLU A 86 -18.00 1.15 -1.81
CA GLU A 86 -19.08 2.03 -1.34
C GLU A 86 -18.72 2.61 0.01
N ARG A 87 -18.92 3.94 0.14
CA ARG A 87 -18.79 4.67 1.41
C ARG A 87 -20.11 5.32 1.76
N ASP A 88 -20.41 5.38 3.05
CA ASP A 88 -21.55 6.14 3.55
C ASP A 88 -21.25 7.65 3.65
N ASP A 89 -22.25 8.44 4.04
CA ASP A 89 -22.14 9.90 4.22
C ASP A 89 -21.08 10.32 5.27
N MET A 90 -20.66 9.40 6.14
CA MET A 90 -19.58 9.61 7.12
C MET A 90 -18.21 9.19 6.57
N GLY A 91 -18.16 8.67 5.34
CA GLY A 91 -16.96 8.15 4.70
C GLY A 91 -16.52 6.76 5.17
N GLU A 92 -17.37 6.04 5.90
CA GLU A 92 -17.11 4.68 6.35
C GLU A 92 -17.42 3.67 5.24
N ILE A 93 -16.65 2.58 5.16
CA ILE A 93 -16.90 1.52 4.18
C ILE A 93 -18.21 0.81 4.47
N VAL A 94 -19.05 0.66 3.44
CA VAL A 94 -20.30 -0.10 3.49
C VAL A 94 -20.04 -1.57 3.20
N PHE A 95 -20.51 -2.44 4.09
CA PHE A 95 -20.36 -3.90 4.00
C PHE A 95 -21.72 -4.58 3.71
N SER A 96 -22.39 -4.15 2.64
CA SER A 96 -23.60 -4.80 2.15
C SER A 96 -23.28 -5.92 1.17
N GLU A 97 -24.27 -6.79 0.87
CA GLU A 97 -24.09 -7.79 -0.19
C GLU A 97 -23.88 -7.14 -1.57
N THR A 98 -24.58 -6.05 -1.85
CA THR A 98 -24.40 -5.26 -3.08
C THR A 98 -23.02 -4.65 -3.19
N ALA A 99 -22.52 -4.08 -2.12
CA ALA A 99 -21.15 -3.56 -2.06
C ALA A 99 -20.11 -4.67 -2.24
N ALA A 100 -20.32 -5.83 -1.65
CA ALA A 100 -19.43 -6.97 -1.80
C ALA A 100 -19.37 -7.52 -3.24
N LYS A 101 -20.47 -7.38 -4.00
CA LYS A 101 -20.56 -7.80 -5.42
C LYS A 101 -20.19 -6.70 -6.41
N ASN A 102 -19.89 -5.49 -5.94
CA ASN A 102 -19.74 -4.28 -6.78
C ASN A 102 -20.99 -4.01 -7.64
N GLU A 103 -22.18 -4.17 -7.06
CA GLU A 103 -23.48 -3.99 -7.74
C GLU A 103 -24.30 -2.84 -7.13
N PHE A 104 -23.62 -1.81 -6.62
CA PHE A 104 -24.25 -0.65 -6.00
C PHE A 104 -24.30 0.56 -6.95
N ARG A 105 -24.95 1.63 -6.53
CA ARG A 105 -24.99 2.91 -7.26
C ARG A 105 -23.90 3.81 -6.75
N LEU A 106 -23.01 4.23 -7.64
CA LEU A 106 -21.96 5.20 -7.33
C LEU A 106 -22.54 6.52 -6.86
N ASP A 107 -21.98 7.05 -5.79
CA ASP A 107 -22.14 8.43 -5.38
C ASP A 107 -20.77 9.15 -5.31
N GLU A 108 -20.75 10.37 -4.76
CA GLU A 108 -19.53 11.19 -4.75
C GLU A 108 -18.48 10.71 -3.74
N ASN A 109 -18.88 9.91 -2.77
CA ASN A 109 -18.03 9.45 -1.67
C ASN A 109 -17.31 8.14 -1.99
N ASP A 110 -17.80 7.39 -2.99
CA ASP A 110 -17.30 6.07 -3.33
C ASP A 110 -15.88 6.09 -3.91
N GLU A 111 -15.27 4.94 -3.97
CA GLU A 111 -13.90 4.78 -4.47
C GLU A 111 -13.85 3.77 -5.61
N LEU A 112 -13.16 4.14 -6.69
CA LEU A 112 -12.63 3.21 -7.69
C LEU A 112 -11.19 2.89 -7.30
N VAL A 113 -10.86 1.60 -7.17
CA VAL A 113 -9.54 1.13 -6.72
C VAL A 113 -8.93 0.16 -7.71
N PHE A 114 -7.68 0.39 -8.08
CA PHE A 114 -6.84 -0.50 -8.89
C PHE A 114 -5.36 -0.33 -8.51
N MET A 115 -4.45 -1.15 -9.06
CA MET A 115 -3.03 -1.04 -8.73
C MET A 115 -2.28 -0.21 -9.77
N ALA A 116 -1.37 0.66 -9.33
CA ALA A 116 -0.53 1.47 -10.21
C ALA A 116 0.33 0.63 -11.17
N LYS A 117 0.75 -0.56 -10.74
CA LYS A 117 1.49 -1.50 -11.60
C LYS A 117 0.70 -1.93 -12.84
N ASP A 118 -0.64 -1.92 -12.75
CA ASP A 118 -1.52 -2.37 -13.83
C ASP A 118 -1.85 -1.25 -14.83
N THR A 119 -1.50 0.01 -14.57
CA THR A 119 -1.62 1.09 -15.55
C THR A 119 -0.72 0.81 -16.75
N GLY A 120 -1.07 1.36 -17.90
CA GLY A 120 -0.36 1.17 -19.16
C GLY A 120 -0.03 2.48 -19.87
N ASP A 121 0.21 2.36 -21.17
CA ASP A 121 0.48 3.48 -22.06
C ASP A 121 -0.78 4.28 -22.36
N ARG A 122 -0.63 5.53 -22.76
CA ARG A 122 -1.71 6.35 -23.31
C ARG A 122 -1.99 5.96 -24.73
N ILE A 123 -3.24 5.73 -25.07
CA ILE A 123 -3.66 5.32 -26.41
C ILE A 123 -4.47 6.39 -27.13
N ALA A 124 -4.51 6.26 -28.44
CA ALA A 124 -5.44 7.00 -29.27
C ALA A 124 -6.87 6.45 -29.05
N THR A 125 -7.83 7.37 -28.97
CA THR A 125 -9.25 7.03 -28.66
C THR A 125 -9.89 6.08 -29.67
N GLU A 126 -9.35 6.04 -30.89
CA GLU A 126 -9.79 5.16 -31.99
C GLU A 126 -9.57 3.67 -31.70
N LEU A 127 -8.66 3.35 -30.76
CA LEU A 127 -8.38 1.97 -30.34
C LEU A 127 -9.37 1.42 -29.30
N LEU A 128 -10.26 2.27 -28.79
CA LEU A 128 -11.27 1.83 -27.83
C LEU A 128 -12.30 0.93 -28.50
N PRO A 129 -12.83 -0.11 -27.80
CA PRO A 129 -13.86 -0.99 -28.34
C PRO A 129 -15.08 -0.21 -28.82
N ALA A 130 -15.48 -0.42 -30.08
CA ALA A 130 -16.66 0.22 -30.65
C ALA A 130 -17.96 -0.13 -29.90
N THR A 131 -17.94 -1.26 -29.17
CA THR A 131 -19.07 -1.78 -28.38
C THR A 131 -19.22 -1.09 -27.02
N SER A 132 -18.24 -0.27 -26.57
CA SER A 132 -18.41 0.54 -25.38
C SER A 132 -19.31 1.74 -25.66
N ASP A 133 -20.20 2.07 -24.73
CA ASP A 133 -21.11 3.23 -24.83
C ASP A 133 -20.46 4.51 -24.31
N ALA A 134 -19.52 4.37 -23.39
CA ALA A 134 -18.76 5.45 -22.82
C ALA A 134 -17.37 5.00 -22.43
N ALA A 135 -16.45 5.95 -22.40
CA ALA A 135 -15.06 5.74 -22.01
C ALA A 135 -14.51 6.93 -21.26
N VAL A 136 -13.79 6.65 -20.21
CA VAL A 136 -13.09 7.63 -19.37
C VAL A 136 -11.63 7.25 -19.30
N GLU A 137 -10.74 8.16 -19.68
CA GLU A 137 -9.30 8.05 -19.47
C GLU A 137 -8.98 8.49 -18.03
N ILE A 138 -8.21 7.69 -17.33
CA ILE A 138 -7.70 7.97 -15.98
C ILE A 138 -6.18 8.08 -16.09
N GLU A 139 -5.65 9.29 -16.01
CA GLU A 139 -4.21 9.52 -15.90
C GLU A 139 -3.80 9.45 -14.44
N VAL A 140 -2.83 8.60 -14.14
CA VAL A 140 -2.25 8.44 -12.80
C VAL A 140 -0.86 9.04 -12.80
N THR A 141 -0.63 10.03 -11.94
CA THR A 141 0.60 10.79 -11.86
C THR A 141 1.25 10.63 -10.48
N ASP A 142 2.55 10.37 -10.46
CA ASP A 142 3.38 10.50 -9.26
C ASP A 142 3.64 11.99 -8.99
N PRO A 143 3.19 12.55 -7.85
CA PRO A 143 3.35 13.98 -7.57
C PRO A 143 4.81 14.42 -7.42
N VAL A 144 5.73 13.49 -7.10
CA VAL A 144 7.16 13.75 -6.87
C VAL A 144 7.93 13.69 -8.18
N THR A 145 7.87 12.55 -8.88
CA THR A 145 8.67 12.31 -10.10
C THR A 145 8.01 12.80 -11.38
N ARG A 146 6.70 13.10 -11.34
CA ARG A 146 5.87 13.42 -12.51
C ARG A 146 5.72 12.26 -13.50
N ALA A 147 6.12 11.07 -13.10
CA ALA A 147 5.91 9.86 -13.88
C ALA A 147 4.42 9.54 -14.00
N ARG A 148 4.00 9.05 -15.17
CA ARG A 148 2.59 8.84 -15.51
C ARG A 148 2.31 7.43 -16.01
N GLY A 149 1.05 7.03 -15.88
CA GLY A 149 0.49 5.82 -16.46
C GLY A 149 -1.02 5.96 -16.59
N TRP A 150 -1.65 5.18 -17.47
CA TRP A 150 -3.06 5.36 -17.83
C TRP A 150 -3.86 4.09 -17.62
N ALA A 151 -5.14 4.27 -17.32
CA ALA A 151 -6.18 3.26 -17.31
C ALA A 151 -7.45 3.82 -17.97
N TYR A 152 -8.29 2.93 -18.49
CA TYR A 152 -9.47 3.28 -19.26
C TYR A 152 -10.70 2.61 -18.65
N LEU A 153 -11.59 3.39 -18.04
CA LEU A 153 -12.86 2.89 -17.51
C LEU A 153 -13.91 2.95 -18.62
N LEU A 154 -14.34 1.79 -19.08
CA LEU A 154 -15.30 1.62 -20.17
C LEU A 154 -16.64 1.13 -19.65
N HIS A 155 -17.73 1.68 -20.16
CA HIS A 155 -19.08 1.23 -19.89
C HIS A 155 -19.66 0.45 -21.09
N PHE A 156 -20.41 -0.62 -20.79
CA PHE A 156 -21.09 -1.46 -21.75
C PHE A 156 -22.54 -1.67 -21.31
N SER A 157 -23.52 -1.23 -22.13
CA SER A 157 -24.95 -1.46 -21.89
C SER A 157 -25.45 -2.76 -22.51
N GLY A 158 -24.69 -3.30 -23.46
CA GLY A 158 -25.01 -4.52 -24.21
C GLY A 158 -24.25 -5.75 -23.71
N SER A 159 -23.62 -6.47 -24.66
CA SER A 159 -22.80 -7.65 -24.33
C SER A 159 -21.58 -7.24 -23.49
N MET A 160 -21.48 -7.84 -22.31
CA MET A 160 -20.42 -7.52 -21.34
C MET A 160 -19.12 -8.27 -21.67
N PRO A 161 -18.01 -7.58 -21.92
CA PRO A 161 -16.71 -8.23 -22.04
C PRO A 161 -16.28 -8.90 -20.71
N PRO A 162 -15.43 -9.94 -20.78
CA PRO A 162 -14.90 -10.56 -19.56
C PRO A 162 -14.13 -9.55 -18.72
N SER A 163 -14.25 -9.68 -17.40
CA SER A 163 -13.40 -8.95 -16.44
C SER A 163 -12.00 -9.57 -16.39
N SER A 164 -11.05 -8.85 -15.79
CA SER A 164 -9.76 -9.42 -15.46
C SER A 164 -9.94 -10.65 -14.55
N PRO A 165 -9.26 -11.78 -14.84
CA PRO A 165 -9.29 -12.97 -13.99
C PRO A 165 -8.40 -12.82 -12.74
N VAL A 166 -7.65 -11.74 -12.63
CA VAL A 166 -6.66 -11.53 -11.57
C VAL A 166 -7.34 -11.08 -10.29
N THR A 167 -7.01 -11.75 -9.19
CA THR A 167 -7.35 -11.35 -7.81
C THR A 167 -6.07 -11.32 -7.00
N TYR A 168 -5.75 -10.18 -6.42
CA TYR A 168 -4.49 -9.98 -5.70
C TYR A 168 -4.53 -10.43 -4.26
N VAL A 169 -5.68 -10.36 -3.62
CA VAL A 169 -5.78 -10.60 -2.18
C VAL A 169 -7.12 -11.22 -1.82
N ARG A 170 -7.10 -12.04 -0.78
CA ARG A 170 -8.28 -12.60 -0.14
C ARG A 170 -8.15 -12.52 1.37
N PHE A 171 -9.20 -12.10 2.04
CA PHE A 171 -9.36 -12.16 3.48
C PHE A 171 -10.41 -13.22 3.82
N ASP A 172 -10.04 -14.14 4.69
CA ASP A 172 -10.92 -15.16 5.25
C ASP A 172 -11.31 -14.72 6.68
N ALA A 173 -12.58 -14.43 6.88
CA ALA A 173 -13.08 -13.96 8.18
C ALA A 173 -13.17 -15.08 9.23
N GLU A 174 -13.30 -16.35 8.83
CA GLU A 174 -13.37 -17.49 9.75
C GLU A 174 -12.00 -17.78 10.36
N THR A 175 -10.97 -17.81 9.53
CA THR A 175 -9.58 -18.00 9.96
C THR A 175 -8.90 -16.70 10.37
N ASN A 176 -9.54 -15.55 10.13
CA ASN A 176 -9.02 -14.20 10.37
C ASN A 176 -7.65 -13.97 9.68
N GLN A 177 -7.52 -14.48 8.46
CA GLN A 177 -6.27 -14.48 7.69
C GLN A 177 -6.43 -13.72 6.38
N ALA A 178 -5.42 -12.90 6.04
CA ALA A 178 -5.28 -12.30 4.71
C ALA A 178 -4.17 -13.00 3.93
N ARG A 179 -4.42 -13.28 2.65
CA ARG A 179 -3.47 -13.97 1.77
C ARG A 179 -3.40 -13.31 0.40
N THR A 180 -2.17 -13.17 -0.08
CA THR A 180 -1.82 -12.81 -1.45
C THR A 180 -0.89 -13.87 -2.03
N SER A 181 -0.42 -13.69 -3.27
CA SER A 181 0.66 -14.51 -3.82
C SER A 181 2.04 -14.22 -3.19
N LEU A 182 2.18 -13.10 -2.46
CA LEU A 182 3.44 -12.61 -1.94
C LEU A 182 3.58 -12.79 -0.44
N TYR A 183 2.45 -12.73 0.29
CA TYR A 183 2.47 -12.84 1.75
C TYR A 183 1.17 -13.41 2.31
N THR A 184 1.26 -13.89 3.55
CA THR A 184 0.11 -14.25 4.39
C THR A 184 0.25 -13.55 5.73
N VAL A 185 -0.86 -12.96 6.21
CA VAL A 185 -0.97 -12.32 7.54
C VAL A 185 -2.03 -13.02 8.35
N ASP A 186 -1.67 -13.47 9.55
CA ASP A 186 -2.61 -14.00 10.54
C ASP A 186 -2.94 -12.89 11.54
N ASN A 187 -4.22 -12.64 11.77
CA ASN A 187 -4.64 -11.72 12.80
C ASN A 187 -4.93 -12.47 14.10
N TYR A 188 -4.62 -11.85 15.23
CA TYR A 188 -4.85 -12.43 16.54
C TYR A 188 -6.36 -12.58 16.78
N PRO A 189 -6.85 -13.80 17.11
CA PRO A 189 -8.27 -14.00 17.41
C PRO A 189 -8.73 -13.12 18.58
N GLY A 190 -9.79 -12.34 18.37
CA GLY A 190 -10.32 -11.44 19.39
C GLY A 190 -9.46 -10.21 19.74
N ARG A 191 -8.40 -9.93 18.98
CA ARG A 191 -7.52 -8.77 19.14
C ARG A 191 -7.29 -8.07 17.78
N ASN A 192 -6.94 -6.80 17.81
CA ASN A 192 -6.60 -6.04 16.59
C ASN A 192 -5.09 -5.98 16.35
N PHE A 193 -4.43 -7.12 16.45
CA PHE A 193 -2.99 -7.28 16.29
C PHE A 193 -2.70 -8.49 15.40
N PHE A 194 -1.48 -8.57 14.88
CA PHE A 194 -1.04 -9.68 14.03
C PHE A 194 -0.28 -10.73 14.86
N THR A 195 -0.48 -12.00 14.50
CA THR A 195 0.21 -13.16 15.08
C THR A 195 0.96 -13.98 14.04
N GLY A 196 0.90 -13.56 12.79
CA GLY A 196 1.60 -14.23 11.71
C GLY A 196 1.93 -13.32 10.56
N LEU A 197 3.14 -13.48 10.07
CA LEU A 197 3.60 -12.94 8.78
C LEU A 197 4.44 -14.00 8.10
N ARG A 198 4.04 -14.39 6.89
CA ARG A 198 4.78 -15.29 6.01
C ARG A 198 5.06 -14.57 4.72
N ILE A 199 6.26 -14.69 4.19
CA ILE A 199 6.67 -14.12 2.91
C ILE A 199 6.97 -15.28 1.96
N ALA A 200 6.40 -15.22 0.76
CA ALA A 200 6.46 -16.29 -0.21
C ALA A 200 7.91 -16.55 -0.71
N PRO A 201 8.25 -17.82 -1.03
CA PRO A 201 9.57 -18.17 -1.56
C PRO A 201 9.96 -17.43 -2.85
N ALA A 202 8.99 -17.09 -3.68
CA ALA A 202 9.20 -16.31 -4.90
C ALA A 202 9.82 -14.92 -4.64
N LEU A 203 9.76 -14.42 -3.39
CA LEU A 203 10.34 -13.14 -2.95
C LEU A 203 11.56 -13.33 -2.03
N GLY A 204 12.17 -14.51 -2.05
CA GLY A 204 13.27 -14.83 -1.14
C GLY A 204 12.83 -15.16 0.29
N GLY A 205 11.53 -15.35 0.53
CA GLY A 205 11.00 -15.85 1.79
C GLY A 205 11.07 -17.37 1.89
N THR A 206 10.56 -17.92 2.97
CA THR A 206 10.49 -19.38 3.22
C THR A 206 9.07 -19.89 3.44
N ASP A 207 8.07 -18.99 3.40
CA ASP A 207 6.69 -19.25 3.83
C ASP A 207 6.56 -19.69 5.31
N GLU A 208 7.63 -19.55 6.09
CA GLU A 208 7.59 -19.73 7.53
C GLU A 208 7.00 -18.49 8.22
N ASN A 209 6.25 -18.72 9.30
CA ASN A 209 5.77 -17.61 10.11
C ASN A 209 6.91 -17.00 10.92
N ILE A 210 7.29 -15.76 10.59
CA ILE A 210 8.36 -15.02 11.26
C ILE A 210 7.87 -14.22 12.48
N LEU A 211 6.57 -13.96 12.58
CA LEU A 211 5.99 -13.14 13.63
C LEU A 211 5.39 -14.02 14.73
N GLU A 212 5.82 -13.82 15.97
CA GLU A 212 5.15 -14.43 17.12
C GLU A 212 3.85 -13.71 17.41
N ARG A 213 3.91 -12.40 17.62
CA ARG A 213 2.76 -11.50 17.72
C ARG A 213 3.19 -10.03 17.78
N MET A 214 2.26 -9.15 17.52
CA MET A 214 2.43 -7.75 17.90
C MET A 214 2.08 -7.59 19.37
N LYS A 215 2.91 -6.81 20.06
CA LYS A 215 2.72 -6.42 21.46
C LYS A 215 2.54 -4.93 21.59
N LEU A 216 1.74 -4.54 22.55
CA LEU A 216 1.47 -3.15 22.88
C LEU A 216 1.72 -2.92 24.37
N ARG A 217 2.35 -1.79 24.70
CA ARG A 217 2.45 -1.27 26.05
C ARG A 217 2.03 0.19 26.02
N VAL A 218 0.95 0.50 26.72
CA VAL A 218 0.44 1.88 26.88
C VAL A 218 0.35 2.15 28.38
N HIS A 219 1.14 3.09 28.87
CA HIS A 219 1.25 3.39 30.29
C HIS A 219 1.04 4.89 30.53
N PRO A 220 -0.21 5.35 30.57
CA PRO A 220 -0.54 6.72 30.94
C PRO A 220 -0.47 6.93 32.45
N THR A 221 -0.07 8.10 32.88
CA THR A 221 -0.17 8.54 34.27
C THR A 221 -1.09 9.74 34.36
N PHE A 222 -2.16 9.63 35.13
CA PHE A 222 -3.15 10.68 35.33
C PHE A 222 -3.11 11.23 36.75
N SER A 223 -3.28 12.54 36.90
CA SER A 223 -3.51 13.19 38.18
C SER A 223 -5.00 13.36 38.42
N LEU A 224 -5.52 12.70 39.47
CA LEU A 224 -6.92 12.70 39.86
C LEU A 224 -7.05 13.30 41.25
N PHE A 225 -7.41 14.59 41.39
CA PHE A 225 -7.54 15.31 42.66
C PHE A 225 -6.33 15.11 43.61
N LEU A 226 -6.44 14.21 44.57
CA LEU A 226 -5.43 13.90 45.57
C LEU A 226 -4.66 12.59 45.33
N SER A 227 -4.91 11.94 44.19
CA SER A 227 -4.29 10.65 43.83
C SER A 227 -3.73 10.66 42.42
N THR A 228 -2.84 9.73 42.17
CA THR A 228 -2.31 9.43 40.83
C THR A 228 -2.80 8.05 40.42
N TRP A 229 -3.26 7.92 39.19
CA TRP A 229 -3.64 6.65 38.59
C TRP A 229 -2.76 6.39 37.38
N SER A 230 -2.08 5.24 37.37
CA SER A 230 -1.06 4.90 36.37
C SER A 230 -1.28 3.44 35.92
N PRO A 231 -2.30 3.18 35.08
CA PRO A 231 -2.57 1.83 34.58
C PRO A 231 -1.56 1.46 33.49
N LEU A 232 -1.25 0.17 33.41
CA LEU A 232 -0.53 -0.41 32.28
C LEU A 232 -1.53 -1.20 31.43
N PHE A 233 -1.70 -0.79 30.18
CA PHE A 233 -2.49 -1.50 29.19
C PHE A 233 -1.57 -2.23 28.21
N THR A 234 -1.93 -3.45 27.89
CA THR A 234 -1.25 -4.31 26.92
C THR A 234 -2.22 -4.71 25.80
N GLU A 235 -1.75 -5.42 24.80
CA GLU A 235 -2.60 -5.98 23.74
C GLU A 235 -3.74 -6.85 24.27
N GLU A 236 -3.58 -7.42 25.49
CA GLU A 236 -4.57 -8.29 26.12
C GLU A 236 -5.78 -7.52 26.69
N ASP A 237 -5.61 -6.22 26.93
CA ASP A 237 -6.70 -5.36 27.44
C ASP A 237 -7.61 -4.85 26.32
N PHE A 238 -7.22 -5.04 25.05
CA PHE A 238 -8.01 -4.66 23.89
C PHE A 238 -8.75 -5.88 23.34
N SER A 239 -10.07 -5.84 23.34
CA SER A 239 -10.90 -6.84 22.69
C SER A 239 -11.45 -6.32 21.37
N VAL A 240 -11.60 -7.19 20.36
CA VAL A 240 -12.18 -6.82 19.08
C VAL A 240 -13.20 -7.85 18.60
N ARG A 241 -14.17 -7.35 17.86
CA ARG A 241 -15.09 -8.15 17.06
C ARG A 241 -15.02 -7.69 15.62
N ILE A 242 -14.84 -8.64 14.69
CA ILE A 242 -14.99 -8.36 13.26
C ILE A 242 -16.47 -8.02 13.02
N ASP A 243 -16.74 -6.84 12.49
CA ASP A 243 -18.09 -6.38 12.14
C ASP A 243 -18.26 -6.03 10.67
N GLY A 244 -17.21 -6.24 9.87
CA GLY A 244 -17.24 -6.11 8.44
C GLY A 244 -16.01 -6.73 7.77
N ALA A 245 -16.25 -7.42 6.66
CA ALA A 245 -15.21 -7.91 5.77
C ALA A 245 -15.69 -7.80 4.32
N LYS A 246 -14.83 -7.30 3.46
CA LYS A 246 -15.08 -7.22 2.01
C LYS A 246 -13.87 -7.75 1.27
N ASN A 247 -14.10 -8.63 0.30
CA ASN A 247 -13.10 -9.08 -0.65
C ASN A 247 -13.38 -8.46 -2.01
N GLY A 248 -12.38 -7.81 -2.56
CA GLY A 248 -12.36 -7.38 -3.95
C GLY A 248 -11.11 -7.90 -4.65
N PRO A 249 -11.02 -7.79 -5.98
CA PRO A 249 -9.86 -8.30 -6.71
C PRO A 249 -8.57 -7.51 -6.45
N VAL A 250 -8.67 -6.26 -5.95
CA VAL A 250 -7.52 -5.37 -5.72
C VAL A 250 -7.15 -5.28 -4.25
N ARG A 251 -8.15 -5.06 -3.39
CA ARG A 251 -7.95 -5.03 -1.94
C ARG A 251 -9.01 -5.82 -1.19
N ALA A 252 -8.60 -6.41 -0.07
CA ALA A 252 -9.53 -6.91 0.95
C ALA A 252 -9.56 -5.92 2.12
N ILE A 253 -10.72 -5.77 2.71
CA ILE A 253 -10.97 -4.82 3.81
C ILE A 253 -11.51 -5.61 4.99
N ARG A 254 -10.86 -5.45 6.14
CA ARG A 254 -11.32 -5.98 7.43
C ARG A 254 -11.67 -4.79 8.32
N ARG A 255 -12.88 -4.79 8.88
CA ARG A 255 -13.28 -3.81 9.90
C ARG A 255 -13.54 -4.51 11.21
N VAL A 256 -13.05 -3.93 12.29
CA VAL A 256 -13.29 -4.41 13.66
C VAL A 256 -13.77 -3.28 14.54
N ARG A 257 -14.65 -3.62 15.48
CA ARG A 257 -14.95 -2.77 16.63
C ARG A 257 -14.06 -3.17 17.78
N GLN A 258 -13.43 -2.18 18.37
CA GLN A 258 -12.54 -2.35 19.51
C GLN A 258 -13.24 -1.92 20.80
N SER A 259 -12.83 -2.53 21.91
CA SER A 259 -13.12 -2.05 23.26
C SER A 259 -11.88 -2.23 24.12
N LEU A 260 -11.69 -1.30 25.06
CA LEU A 260 -10.63 -1.35 26.04
C LEU A 260 -11.23 -1.80 27.38
N ASN A 261 -10.72 -2.88 27.91
CA ASN A 261 -11.10 -3.40 29.23
C ASN A 261 -10.33 -2.63 30.32
N LEU A 262 -11.04 -1.95 31.18
CA LEU A 262 -10.49 -1.18 32.31
C LEU A 262 -10.45 -1.98 33.62
N GLY A 263 -10.68 -3.29 33.55
CA GLY A 263 -10.73 -4.18 34.69
C GLY A 263 -12.15 -4.32 35.29
N GLN A 264 -12.28 -5.16 36.32
CA GLN A 264 -13.58 -5.59 36.85
C GLN A 264 -14.43 -4.48 37.47
N TYR A 265 -13.86 -3.29 37.72
CA TYR A 265 -14.57 -2.20 38.40
C TYR A 265 -15.09 -1.11 37.45
N PHE A 266 -14.73 -1.20 36.16
CA PHE A 266 -15.14 -0.22 35.17
C PHE A 266 -15.77 -0.92 33.96
N PRO A 267 -16.76 -0.31 33.32
CA PRO A 267 -17.29 -0.84 32.07
C PRO A 267 -16.22 -0.74 30.97
N ASP A 268 -16.27 -1.66 30.02
CA ASP A 268 -15.42 -1.59 28.84
C ASP A 268 -15.63 -0.26 28.12
N MET A 269 -14.53 0.43 27.83
CA MET A 269 -14.58 1.65 27.04
C MET A 269 -14.63 1.30 25.55
N PRO A 270 -15.56 1.90 24.78
CA PRO A 270 -15.52 1.77 23.33
C PRO A 270 -14.20 2.30 22.78
N GLY A 271 -13.41 1.41 22.16
CA GLY A 271 -12.12 1.75 21.54
C GLY A 271 -12.23 2.23 20.11
N GLY A 272 -13.47 2.35 19.57
CA GLY A 272 -13.72 2.80 18.22
C GLY A 272 -13.67 1.69 17.16
N THR A 273 -13.60 2.11 15.91
CA THR A 273 -13.53 1.26 14.74
C THR A 273 -12.11 1.27 14.18
N ALA A 274 -11.57 0.12 13.82
CA ALA A 274 -10.29 0.02 13.13
C ALA A 274 -10.46 -0.75 11.82
N TYR A 275 -9.74 -0.31 10.82
CA TYR A 275 -9.68 -0.92 9.51
C TYR A 275 -8.32 -1.56 9.28
N THR A 276 -8.30 -2.63 8.47
CA THR A 276 -7.08 -3.12 7.81
C THR A 276 -7.38 -3.29 6.34
N TYR A 277 -6.59 -2.62 5.51
CA TYR A 277 -6.64 -2.74 4.05
C TYR A 277 -5.47 -3.60 3.61
N TYR A 278 -5.77 -4.74 2.99
CA TYR A 278 -4.78 -5.66 2.45
C TYR A 278 -4.72 -5.48 0.94
N TYR A 279 -3.52 -5.27 0.40
CA TYR A 279 -3.23 -5.12 -1.02
C TYR A 279 -2.25 -6.19 -1.50
N PHE A 280 -1.92 -6.18 -2.77
CA PHE A 280 -1.02 -7.15 -3.40
C PHE A 280 0.28 -7.40 -2.65
N SER A 281 0.99 -6.33 -2.26
CA SER A 281 2.32 -6.38 -1.64
C SER A 281 2.43 -5.56 -0.36
N SER A 282 1.31 -5.07 0.15
CA SER A 282 1.28 -4.25 1.36
C SER A 282 -0.03 -4.42 2.11
N PHE A 283 -0.03 -4.06 3.38
CA PHE A 283 -1.26 -3.85 4.15
C PHE A 283 -1.09 -2.65 5.07
N MET A 284 -2.19 -1.96 5.31
CA MET A 284 -2.19 -0.76 6.13
C MET A 284 -3.31 -0.77 7.16
N THR A 285 -3.04 -0.22 8.32
CA THR A 285 -3.98 -0.10 9.43
C THR A 285 -4.15 1.37 9.83
N PRO A 286 -5.02 2.12 9.15
CA PRO A 286 -5.38 3.44 9.63
C PRO A 286 -6.07 3.30 10.98
N SER A 287 -5.66 4.10 11.94
CA SER A 287 -6.19 4.14 13.29
C SER A 287 -6.49 5.56 13.71
N THR A 288 -7.43 5.71 14.63
CA THR A 288 -7.78 7.01 15.20
C THR A 288 -7.50 6.99 16.69
N PHE A 289 -6.66 7.91 17.13
CA PHE A 289 -6.42 8.16 18.54
C PHE A 289 -7.31 9.31 19.00
N SER A 290 -8.17 9.02 19.97
CA SER A 290 -9.07 10.03 20.54
C SER A 290 -8.49 10.57 21.84
N ALA A 291 -8.35 11.88 21.92
CA ALA A 291 -7.85 12.59 23.07
C ALA A 291 -8.92 13.55 23.61
N PRO A 292 -9.82 13.09 24.49
CA PRO A 292 -10.78 13.98 25.14
C PRO A 292 -10.10 15.01 26.05
N TRP A 293 -10.69 16.17 26.15
CA TRP A 293 -10.18 17.28 26.96
C TRP A 293 -9.91 16.90 28.43
N LEU A 294 -10.79 16.08 29.04
CA LEU A 294 -10.57 15.63 30.42
C LEU A 294 -9.30 14.78 30.55
N VAL A 295 -9.05 13.92 29.57
CA VAL A 295 -7.86 13.07 29.51
C VAL A 295 -6.60 13.95 29.43
N LEU A 296 -6.60 14.94 28.56
CA LEU A 296 -5.44 15.85 28.40
C LEU A 296 -5.14 16.63 29.67
N LYS A 297 -6.15 17.14 30.36
CA LYS A 297 -5.96 17.86 31.61
C LYS A 297 -5.41 17.01 32.75
N ALA A 298 -5.78 15.75 32.78
CA ALA A 298 -5.36 14.82 33.81
C ALA A 298 -3.99 14.17 33.50
N LEU A 299 -3.61 14.08 32.24
CA LEU A 299 -2.38 13.40 31.78
C LEU A 299 -1.12 14.09 32.32
N ARG A 300 -0.23 13.31 32.93
CA ARG A 300 1.06 13.75 33.47
C ARG A 300 2.24 13.06 32.83
N ASP A 301 2.04 11.83 32.41
CA ASP A 301 3.03 11.05 31.68
C ASP A 301 2.33 10.07 30.74
N PHE A 302 3.01 9.63 29.69
CA PHE A 302 2.47 8.71 28.73
C PHE A 302 3.59 7.96 28.02
N GLU A 303 3.66 6.67 28.28
CA GLU A 303 4.51 5.76 27.53
C GLU A 303 3.65 4.98 26.53
N PHE A 304 4.12 4.90 25.29
CA PHE A 304 3.55 4.05 24.25
C PHE A 304 4.67 3.31 23.53
N VAL A 305 4.58 2.00 23.52
CA VAL A 305 5.47 1.13 22.74
C VAL A 305 4.64 0.06 22.05
N GLY A 306 4.74 -0.02 20.73
CA GLY A 306 4.17 -1.08 19.92
C GLY A 306 5.26 -1.80 19.14
N VAL A 307 5.41 -3.10 19.32
CA VAL A 307 6.46 -3.90 18.66
C VAL A 307 5.88 -5.13 17.99
N SER A 308 6.49 -5.51 16.87
CA SER A 308 6.38 -6.83 16.26
C SER A 308 7.43 -7.72 16.92
N GLU A 309 6.99 -8.69 17.73
CA GLU A 309 7.87 -9.69 18.32
C GLU A 309 8.01 -10.86 17.35
N PHE A 310 9.24 -11.17 16.98
CA PHE A 310 9.55 -12.20 16.01
C PHE A 310 9.83 -13.53 16.69
N ARG A 311 9.62 -14.63 15.96
CA ARG A 311 9.94 -15.97 16.41
C ARG A 311 11.45 -16.17 16.50
N SER A 312 11.88 -17.11 17.31
CA SER A 312 13.31 -17.46 17.43
C SER A 312 13.94 -17.89 16.09
N SER A 313 13.15 -18.47 15.17
CA SER A 313 13.60 -18.78 13.81
C SER A 313 14.01 -17.54 12.99
N ALA A 314 13.50 -16.36 13.35
CA ALA A 314 13.85 -15.09 12.76
C ALA A 314 15.03 -14.37 13.43
N SER A 315 15.69 -14.97 14.44
CA SER A 315 16.80 -14.34 15.19
C SER A 315 18.01 -13.99 14.32
N GLU A 316 18.19 -14.65 13.18
CA GLU A 316 19.27 -14.34 12.22
C GLU A 316 18.88 -13.26 11.20
N MET A 317 17.64 -12.78 11.25
CA MET A 317 17.23 -11.64 10.42
C MET A 317 17.91 -10.37 10.91
N THR A 318 17.98 -9.41 10.02
CA THR A 318 18.60 -8.12 10.26
C THR A 318 17.54 -7.03 10.39
N TYR A 319 17.88 -6.04 11.18
CA TYR A 319 17.12 -4.81 11.37
C TYR A 319 17.90 -3.62 10.83
N ARG A 320 17.20 -2.66 10.26
CA ARG A 320 17.75 -1.41 9.78
C ARG A 320 16.71 -0.30 9.92
N ASP A 321 17.15 0.90 10.25
CA ASP A 321 16.33 2.13 10.24
C ASP A 321 17.13 3.31 9.68
N ALA A 322 16.56 4.51 9.72
CA ALA A 322 17.20 5.71 9.19
C ALA A 322 18.48 6.13 9.94
N VAL A 323 18.62 5.74 11.21
CA VAL A 323 19.80 6.05 12.04
C VAL A 323 20.84 4.95 11.96
N ASN A 324 20.38 3.71 11.82
CA ASN A 324 21.20 2.52 11.73
C ASN A 324 21.18 1.99 10.27
N PRO A 325 21.91 2.65 9.36
CA PRO A 325 21.97 2.22 7.96
C PRO A 325 22.75 0.91 7.80
N GLN A 326 23.58 0.57 8.78
CA GLN A 326 24.21 -0.75 8.87
C GLN A 326 23.25 -1.73 9.52
N GLU A 327 23.25 -2.97 9.02
CA GLU A 327 22.36 -4.01 9.53
C GLU A 327 22.73 -4.40 10.97
N LEU A 328 21.72 -4.39 11.83
CA LEU A 328 21.81 -4.95 13.18
C LEU A 328 21.18 -6.35 13.14
N THR A 329 21.93 -7.38 13.47
CA THR A 329 21.39 -8.74 13.55
C THR A 329 20.84 -8.98 14.96
N PHE A 330 19.61 -9.48 15.08
CA PHE A 330 19.02 -9.76 16.39
C PHE A 330 19.89 -10.71 17.22
N SER A 331 20.42 -11.79 16.62
CA SER A 331 21.25 -12.77 17.32
C SER A 331 22.61 -12.25 17.79
N ALA A 332 23.17 -11.23 17.13
CA ALA A 332 24.49 -10.70 17.49
C ALA A 332 24.47 -9.84 18.76
N GLN A 333 23.28 -9.41 19.21
CA GLN A 333 23.11 -8.53 20.36
C GLN A 333 22.34 -9.18 21.53
N LYS A 334 22.46 -10.48 21.69
CA LYS A 334 21.67 -11.31 22.64
C LYS A 334 21.54 -10.78 24.08
N ASN A 335 22.41 -9.91 24.53
CA ASN A 335 22.38 -9.32 25.88
C ASN A 335 21.92 -7.84 25.86
N GLY A 336 21.43 -7.33 24.73
CA GLY A 336 20.98 -5.96 24.61
C GLY A 336 19.56 -5.78 25.15
N ALA A 337 19.35 -4.70 25.91
CA ALA A 337 18.01 -4.29 26.31
C ALA A 337 17.22 -3.71 25.12
N GLU A 338 15.91 -3.65 25.27
CA GLU A 338 15.05 -2.87 24.37
C GLU A 338 15.53 -1.42 24.36
N ALA A 339 15.76 -0.88 23.17
CA ALA A 339 16.26 0.47 23.00
C ALA A 339 15.52 1.24 21.92
N ILE A 340 15.34 2.52 22.14
CA ILE A 340 14.91 3.44 21.08
C ILE A 340 16.15 3.77 20.25
N THR A 341 16.22 3.28 19.03
CA THR A 341 17.37 3.37 18.14
C THR A 341 17.39 4.66 17.32
N GLY A 342 16.22 5.25 17.09
CA GLY A 342 16.06 6.51 16.36
C GLY A 342 14.95 7.36 16.92
N LYS A 343 15.05 8.69 16.74
CA LYS A 343 14.00 9.64 17.10
C LYS A 343 13.53 10.39 15.87
N ASP A 344 12.23 10.54 15.75
CA ASP A 344 11.52 11.18 14.61
C ASP A 344 11.76 10.49 13.28
N HIS A 345 11.91 9.16 13.31
CA HIS A 345 11.98 8.33 12.11
C HIS A 345 10.70 7.51 11.94
N ASP A 346 10.28 7.38 10.71
CA ASP A 346 8.97 6.83 10.35
C ASP A 346 9.02 5.41 9.81
N TRP A 347 10.21 4.80 9.65
CA TRP A 347 10.34 3.47 9.08
C TRP A 347 11.47 2.64 9.70
N TYR A 348 11.28 1.34 9.61
CA TYR A 348 12.35 0.35 9.74
C TYR A 348 12.14 -0.82 8.77
N VAL A 349 13.19 -1.58 8.53
CA VAL A 349 13.19 -2.78 7.70
C VAL A 349 13.67 -3.96 8.52
N VAL A 350 12.99 -5.09 8.38
CA VAL A 350 13.46 -6.39 8.85
C VAL A 350 13.60 -7.31 7.64
N GLY A 351 14.79 -7.90 7.45
CA GLY A 351 15.10 -8.68 6.28
C GLY A 351 16.03 -9.86 6.55
N GLY A 352 16.10 -10.79 5.61
CA GLY A 352 16.97 -11.97 5.68
C GLY A 352 16.40 -13.16 4.95
N LYS A 353 16.77 -14.36 5.39
CA LYS A 353 16.40 -15.62 4.73
C LYS A 353 14.89 -15.88 4.63
N HIS A 354 14.08 -15.24 5.46
CA HIS A 354 12.62 -15.39 5.46
C HIS A 354 11.91 -14.30 4.65
N GLY A 355 12.65 -13.54 3.84
CA GLY A 355 12.13 -12.41 3.07
C GLY A 355 12.37 -11.07 3.76
N THR A 356 11.85 -10.00 3.17
CA THR A 356 12.09 -8.64 3.65
C THR A 356 10.78 -7.86 3.70
N HIS A 357 10.54 -7.15 4.81
CA HIS A 357 9.44 -6.22 4.92
C HIS A 357 9.91 -4.88 5.51
N LEU A 358 9.30 -3.83 5.02
CA LEU A 358 9.41 -2.49 5.57
C LEU A 358 8.14 -2.19 6.35
N GLN A 359 8.30 -1.63 7.54
CA GLN A 359 7.18 -1.09 8.31
C GLN A 359 7.35 0.41 8.50
N ALA A 360 6.26 1.15 8.33
CA ALA A 360 6.23 2.59 8.58
C ALA A 360 5.06 2.98 9.48
N PHE A 361 5.29 4.00 10.32
CA PHE A 361 4.28 4.54 11.22
C PHE A 361 4.19 6.05 11.07
N MET A 362 3.04 6.53 10.62
CA MET A 362 2.75 7.94 10.38
C MET A 362 1.89 8.49 11.49
N ILE A 363 2.32 9.61 12.06
CA ILE A 363 1.57 10.41 13.04
C ILE A 363 1.12 11.73 12.38
N PRO A 364 0.10 12.42 12.94
CA PRO A 364 -0.34 13.72 12.43
C PRO A 364 0.80 14.73 12.40
N GLU A 365 0.88 15.53 11.33
CA GLU A 365 1.95 16.51 11.17
C GLU A 365 1.96 17.55 12.31
N GLN A 366 0.78 17.99 12.76
CA GLN A 366 0.67 18.91 13.89
C GLN A 366 1.26 18.37 15.21
N TRP A 367 1.34 17.04 15.37
CA TRP A 367 2.00 16.45 16.54
C TRP A 367 3.50 16.73 16.54
N LYS A 368 4.13 16.72 15.37
CA LYS A 368 5.56 17.05 15.23
C LYS A 368 5.81 18.52 15.59
N GLU A 369 4.91 19.44 15.19
CA GLU A 369 4.97 20.85 15.57
C GLU A 369 4.89 21.04 17.09
N TRP A 370 4.21 20.15 17.79
CA TRP A 370 4.14 20.13 19.25
C TRP A 370 5.31 19.40 19.89
N GLY A 371 6.23 18.86 19.10
CA GLY A 371 7.39 18.10 19.58
C GLY A 371 7.04 16.68 20.02
N ILE A 372 5.89 16.14 19.61
CA ILE A 372 5.58 14.72 19.75
C ILE A 372 6.28 13.99 18.62
N LEU A 373 7.12 13.02 18.98
CA LEU A 373 7.98 12.31 18.06
C LEU A 373 7.67 10.81 18.06
N ARG A 374 8.12 10.14 17.01
CA ARG A 374 8.20 8.69 16.98
C ARG A 374 9.61 8.25 17.33
N GLY A 375 9.73 7.12 18.00
CA GLY A 375 10.99 6.43 18.16
C GLY A 375 10.89 5.07 17.49
N THR A 376 11.88 4.67 16.70
CA THR A 376 12.05 3.29 16.29
C THR A 376 12.60 2.47 17.43
N VAL A 377 12.09 1.28 17.64
CA VAL A 377 12.44 0.39 18.76
C VAL A 377 13.07 -0.87 18.20
N PHE A 378 14.19 -1.24 18.78
CA PHE A 378 14.88 -2.50 18.52
C PHE A 378 15.09 -3.26 19.81
N ARG A 379 14.78 -4.53 19.84
CA ARG A 379 15.04 -5.46 20.96
C ARG A 379 15.60 -6.77 20.40
N PRO A 380 16.80 -7.18 20.84
CA PRO A 380 17.44 -8.39 20.30
C PRO A 380 16.91 -9.69 20.88
N GLU A 381 16.45 -9.72 22.15
CA GLU A 381 16.00 -10.94 22.83
C GLU A 381 14.80 -10.68 23.76
N PRO A 382 13.62 -11.27 23.53
CA PRO A 382 13.25 -11.92 22.26
C PRO A 382 13.26 -10.90 21.10
N PRO A 383 13.57 -11.35 19.86
CA PRO A 383 13.70 -10.45 18.73
C PRO A 383 12.44 -9.61 18.52
N ALA A 384 12.57 -8.29 18.49
CA ALA A 384 11.44 -7.40 18.24
C ALA A 384 11.88 -6.08 17.62
N ALA A 385 11.00 -5.52 16.78
CA ALA A 385 11.14 -4.19 16.24
C ALA A 385 9.80 -3.47 16.23
N GLY A 386 9.80 -2.14 16.35
CA GLY A 386 8.55 -1.40 16.40
C GLY A 386 8.74 0.10 16.61
N TYR A 387 7.74 0.69 17.26
CA TYR A 387 7.68 2.14 17.49
C TYR A 387 7.32 2.49 18.92
N SER A 388 7.81 3.64 19.35
CA SER A 388 7.41 4.35 20.56
C SER A 388 6.91 5.75 20.18
N LEU A 389 5.92 6.26 20.92
CA LEU A 389 5.56 7.68 20.89
C LEU A 389 6.22 8.40 22.05
N LEU A 390 6.92 9.48 21.74
CA LEU A 390 7.69 10.27 22.68
C LEU A 390 7.00 11.61 22.89
N ASN A 391 7.10 12.15 24.12
CA ASN A 391 6.59 13.47 24.48
C ASN A 391 5.07 13.64 24.30
N MET A 392 4.28 12.59 24.49
CA MET A 392 2.82 12.62 24.33
C MET A 392 2.12 13.61 25.27
N THR A 393 2.77 14.01 26.35
CA THR A 393 2.29 15.08 27.25
C THR A 393 2.27 16.46 26.58
N ASN A 394 2.92 16.61 25.43
CA ASN A 394 2.86 17.83 24.62
C ASN A 394 1.57 17.93 23.78
N LEU A 395 0.68 16.94 23.83
CA LEU A 395 -0.60 16.99 23.12
C LEU A 395 -1.45 18.14 23.68
N ARG A 396 -1.70 19.15 22.85
CA ARG A 396 -2.24 20.45 23.30
C ARG A 396 -3.75 20.57 23.17
N GLU A 397 -4.32 19.88 22.19
CA GLU A 397 -5.71 20.07 21.80
C GLU A 397 -6.48 18.76 21.90
N PRO A 398 -7.74 18.80 22.36
CA PRO A 398 -8.62 17.62 22.28
C PRO A 398 -9.00 17.37 20.83
N GLY A 399 -9.16 16.11 20.46
CA GLY A 399 -9.55 15.77 19.10
C GLY A 399 -9.37 14.29 18.78
N ASN A 400 -9.67 13.98 17.52
CA ASN A 400 -9.44 12.68 16.91
C ASN A 400 -8.28 12.78 15.94
N TYR A 401 -7.22 12.06 16.20
CA TYR A 401 -5.96 12.11 15.46
C TYR A 401 -5.78 10.85 14.64
N LYS A 402 -5.66 11.01 13.33
CA LYS A 402 -5.45 9.89 12.40
C LYS A 402 -3.97 9.51 12.38
N MET A 403 -3.71 8.26 12.65
CA MET A 403 -2.40 7.62 12.49
C MET A 403 -2.51 6.52 11.44
N ASN A 404 -1.40 6.17 10.83
CA ASN A 404 -1.40 5.08 9.86
C ASN A 404 -0.13 4.23 10.01
N MET A 405 -0.31 2.92 10.04
CA MET A 405 0.78 1.96 10.01
C MET A 405 0.69 1.19 8.70
N ILE A 406 1.81 1.06 8.01
CA ILE A 406 1.89 0.28 6.78
C ILE A 406 3.01 -0.75 6.87
N PHE A 407 2.74 -1.92 6.31
CA PHE A 407 3.70 -2.97 6.04
C PHE A 407 3.82 -3.13 4.54
N VAL A 408 5.03 -3.05 4.02
CA VAL A 408 5.34 -3.27 2.61
C VAL A 408 6.26 -4.48 2.50
N ILE A 409 5.82 -5.49 1.75
CA ILE A 409 6.63 -6.68 1.46
C ILE A 409 7.49 -6.35 0.24
N LEU A 410 8.80 -6.34 0.44
CA LEU A 410 9.74 -6.07 -0.64
C LEU A 410 9.93 -7.34 -1.49
N THR A 411 10.01 -7.15 -2.80
CA THR A 411 10.16 -8.25 -3.77
C THR A 411 11.60 -8.76 -3.89
N ARG A 412 12.50 -8.18 -3.12
CA ARG A 412 13.94 -8.47 -3.06
C ARG A 412 14.52 -8.01 -1.72
N PRO A 413 15.75 -8.36 -1.38
CA PRO A 413 16.44 -7.75 -0.24
C PRO A 413 16.46 -6.22 -0.34
N TYR A 414 16.37 -5.56 0.80
CA TYR A 414 16.34 -4.11 0.87
C TYR A 414 17.58 -3.46 0.24
N HIS A 415 17.33 -2.40 -0.54
CA HIS A 415 18.35 -1.47 -1.03
C HIS A 415 18.02 -0.06 -0.56
N THR A 416 19.04 0.72 -0.28
CA THR A 416 18.86 2.13 0.11
C THR A 416 18.04 2.87 -0.96
N GLY A 417 16.98 3.54 -0.55
CA GLY A 417 16.01 4.20 -1.42
C GLY A 417 14.66 3.47 -1.53
N ASP A 418 14.58 2.18 -1.17
CA ASP A 418 13.30 1.45 -1.16
C ASP A 418 12.31 2.05 -0.18
N GLU A 419 12.79 2.61 0.92
CA GLU A 419 11.99 3.33 1.91
C GLU A 419 11.31 4.56 1.30
N VAL A 420 11.97 5.26 0.38
CA VAL A 420 11.42 6.45 -0.27
C VAL A 420 10.18 6.08 -1.07
N GLN A 421 10.26 5.03 -1.88
CA GLN A 421 9.12 4.54 -2.66
C GLN A 421 8.01 4.00 -1.76
N SER A 422 8.37 3.21 -0.74
CA SER A 422 7.39 2.64 0.20
C SER A 422 6.67 3.70 1.02
N LEU A 423 7.38 4.75 1.44
CA LEU A 423 6.80 5.86 2.20
C LEU A 423 6.01 6.82 1.32
N ALA A 424 6.33 6.94 0.04
CA ALA A 424 5.60 7.80 -0.88
C ALA A 424 4.12 7.40 -0.98
N MET A 425 3.78 6.11 -0.78
CA MET A 425 2.39 5.66 -0.72
C MET A 425 1.56 6.41 0.34
N LEU A 426 2.19 6.83 1.44
CA LEU A 426 1.54 7.55 2.54
C LEU A 426 1.77 9.06 2.49
N LYS A 427 2.98 9.49 2.12
CA LYS A 427 3.38 10.91 2.14
C LYS A 427 2.96 11.66 0.88
N ASP A 428 3.11 11.01 -0.25
CA ASP A 428 2.89 11.56 -1.59
C ASP A 428 2.05 10.57 -2.42
N PRO A 429 0.79 10.30 -2.03
CA PRO A 429 -0.05 9.35 -2.74
C PRO A 429 -0.23 9.75 -4.21
N LEU A 430 -0.37 8.75 -5.07
CA LEU A 430 -0.62 8.96 -6.49
C LEU A 430 -1.87 9.80 -6.71
N ARG A 431 -1.83 10.66 -7.71
CA ARG A 431 -2.95 11.52 -8.11
C ARG A 431 -3.57 11.00 -9.39
N ALA A 432 -4.88 10.97 -9.43
CA ALA A 432 -5.63 10.62 -10.63
C ALA A 432 -6.35 11.86 -11.18
N THR A 433 -6.27 12.05 -12.47
CA THR A 433 -7.12 12.97 -13.25
C THR A 433 -7.95 12.18 -14.24
N VAL A 434 -9.10 12.70 -14.60
CA VAL A 434 -10.12 11.97 -15.37
C VAL A 434 -10.60 12.82 -16.52
N ASP A 435 -10.51 12.27 -17.74
CA ASP A 435 -11.01 12.87 -18.95
C ASP A 435 -12.02 11.95 -19.63
N ARG A 436 -13.20 12.50 -19.98
CA ARG A 436 -14.18 11.76 -20.77
C ARG A 436 -13.75 11.78 -22.23
N ILE A 437 -13.57 10.59 -22.82
CA ILE A 437 -13.05 10.42 -24.18
C ILE A 437 -14.09 9.77 -25.13
N LYS A 438 -15.25 9.33 -24.62
CA LYS A 438 -16.36 8.82 -25.41
C LYS A 438 -17.70 9.00 -24.67
#